data_9fee2cc404885b6ab3b80d9d30a533a6
#
_entry.id   9fee2cc404885b6ab3b80d9d30a533a6
#
_cell.length_a   1.000
_cell.length_b   1.000
_cell.length_c   1.000
_cell.angle_alpha   90.00
_cell.angle_beta   90.00
_cell.angle_gamma   90.00
#
_symmetry.space_group_name_H-M   'P 1'
#
loop_
_entity.id
_entity.type
_entity.pdbx_description
1 polymer ?
#
loop_
_entity_poly.entity_id
_entity_poly.type
_entity_poly.pdbx_seq_one_letter_code
_entity_poly.pdbx_strand_id
1 'polypeptide(L)'
;MSKQLWKPGNMLYPLPAVLVSCGDKAGNYNVLTVAWTGTICSDPAMVYVSVRKNRYSHHMLEETGEFYINLTTEALAFATDYCGVKSGKDLNKFEEIHLTPEMGMLSWAPMIKESPVCIA
;
A
#
# COMPACT_ATOMS: atom_id res chain seq x y z
N MET A 1 -30.52 -1.51 -25.89
CA MET A 1 -30.04 -1.08 -24.57
C MET A 1 -29.71 0.41 -24.60
N SER A 2 -30.29 1.20 -23.72
CA SER A 2 -30.01 2.63 -23.61
C SER A 2 -28.89 2.92 -22.58
N LYS A 3 -28.16 4.00 -22.80
CA LYS A 3 -27.13 4.46 -21.85
C LYS A 3 -27.70 5.58 -20.99
N GLN A 4 -27.28 5.63 -19.75
CA GLN A 4 -27.69 6.67 -18.81
C GLN A 4 -26.49 7.57 -18.51
N LEU A 5 -26.72 8.87 -18.49
CA LEU A 5 -25.68 9.84 -18.11
C LEU A 5 -25.58 9.90 -16.58
N TRP A 6 -24.38 9.71 -16.07
CA TRP A 6 -24.09 9.79 -14.64
C TRP A 6 -23.14 10.94 -14.34
N LYS A 7 -23.16 11.37 -13.08
CA LYS A 7 -22.14 12.32 -12.60
C LYS A 7 -20.76 11.67 -12.60
N PRO A 8 -19.67 12.43 -12.81
CA PRO A 8 -18.31 11.90 -12.69
C PRO A 8 -18.08 11.24 -11.32
N GLY A 9 -17.42 10.10 -11.32
CA GLY A 9 -17.14 9.33 -10.11
C GLY A 9 -16.11 8.24 -10.33
N ASN A 10 -15.74 7.58 -9.25
CA ASN A 10 -14.75 6.50 -9.23
C ASN A 10 -15.41 5.18 -9.63
N MET A 11 -15.73 5.02 -10.92
CA MET A 11 -16.53 3.90 -11.42
C MET A 11 -15.72 2.79 -12.05
N LEU A 12 -14.39 2.85 -11.97
CA LEU A 12 -13.53 1.82 -12.55
C LEU A 12 -13.33 0.68 -11.55
N TYR A 13 -14.12 -0.38 -11.70
CA TYR A 13 -14.09 -1.57 -10.84
C TYR A 13 -14.02 -2.86 -11.68
N PRO A 14 -13.47 -3.96 -11.15
CA PRO A 14 -12.88 -4.11 -9.82
C PRO A 14 -11.50 -3.45 -9.69
N LEU A 15 -11.14 -3.05 -8.46
CA LEU A 15 -9.81 -2.55 -8.12
C LEU A 15 -9.07 -3.56 -7.25
N PRO A 16 -7.75 -3.72 -7.40
CA PRO A 16 -6.97 -4.50 -6.47
C PRO A 16 -6.89 -3.78 -5.11
N ALA A 17 -6.73 -4.55 -4.04
CA ALA A 17 -6.41 -4.02 -2.73
C ALA A 17 -5.05 -4.57 -2.32
N VAL A 18 -4.06 -3.71 -2.17
CA VAL A 18 -2.69 -4.09 -1.82
C VAL A 18 -2.25 -3.40 -0.53
N LEU A 19 -1.28 -3.99 0.15
CA LEU A 19 -0.63 -3.39 1.31
C LEU A 19 0.66 -2.71 0.86
N VAL A 20 0.73 -1.40 1.03
CA VAL A 20 1.95 -0.62 0.74
C VAL A 20 2.69 -0.41 2.04
N SER A 21 3.91 -0.93 2.12
CA SER A 21 4.79 -0.76 3.26
C SER A 21 5.91 0.21 2.94
N CYS A 22 6.22 1.07 3.88
CA CYS A 22 7.24 2.10 3.78
C CYS A 22 7.93 2.32 5.12
N GLY A 23 9.01 3.07 5.10
CA GLY A 23 9.76 3.43 6.29
C GLY A 23 10.37 4.81 6.16
N ASP A 24 10.82 5.36 7.27
CA ASP A 24 11.60 6.59 7.31
C ASP A 24 13.08 6.27 7.64
N LYS A 25 13.92 7.29 7.59
CA LYS A 25 15.35 7.15 7.90
C LYS A 25 15.64 6.98 9.39
N ALA A 26 14.65 7.18 10.24
CA ALA A 26 14.75 6.93 11.68
C ALA A 26 14.40 5.49 12.07
N GLY A 27 14.01 4.65 11.12
CA GLY A 27 13.68 3.25 11.35
C GLY A 27 12.23 2.98 11.72
N ASN A 28 11.34 3.96 11.55
CA ASN A 28 9.91 3.75 11.73
C ASN A 28 9.30 3.17 10.46
N TYR A 29 8.38 2.23 10.62
CA TYR A 29 7.67 1.58 9.52
C TYR A 29 6.18 1.88 9.58
N ASN A 30 5.55 1.94 8.41
CA ASN A 30 4.11 2.01 8.30
C ASN A 30 3.62 1.15 7.14
N VAL A 31 2.36 0.78 7.21
CA VAL A 31 1.66 0.05 6.16
C VAL A 31 0.29 0.69 5.95
N LEU A 32 -0.11 0.85 4.70
CA LEU A 32 -1.44 1.33 4.35
C LEU A 32 -2.02 0.49 3.22
N THR A 33 -3.34 0.39 3.22
CA THR A 33 -4.07 -0.26 2.14
C THR A 33 -4.31 0.73 1.02
N VAL A 34 -3.96 0.32 -0.19
CA VAL A 34 -4.15 1.11 -1.41
C VAL A 34 -4.93 0.28 -2.42
N ALA A 35 -6.02 0.86 -2.91
CA ALA A 35 -6.79 0.34 -4.03
C ALA A 35 -6.50 1.10 -5.33
N TRP A 36 -6.00 2.31 -5.23
CA TRP A 36 -5.62 3.12 -6.40
C TRP A 36 -4.18 2.83 -6.78
N THR A 37 -4.01 1.69 -7.44
CA THR A 37 -2.73 1.15 -7.87
C THR A 37 -2.93 0.40 -9.19
N GLY A 38 -1.89 0.32 -9.99
CA GLY A 38 -1.96 -0.37 -11.26
C GLY A 38 -0.64 -0.35 -12.02
N THR A 39 -0.66 -0.99 -13.17
CA THR A 39 0.46 -1.04 -14.10
C THR A 39 0.43 0.17 -15.03
N ILE A 40 1.58 0.83 -15.20
CA ILE A 40 1.74 1.96 -16.11
C ILE A 40 2.21 1.44 -17.49
N CYS A 41 3.29 0.67 -17.51
CA CYS A 41 3.86 0.11 -18.75
C CYS A 41 4.65 -1.17 -18.44
N SER A 42 4.95 -1.93 -19.52
CA SER A 42 5.63 -3.21 -19.42
C SER A 42 7.13 -3.13 -19.72
N ASP A 43 7.55 -2.10 -20.46
CA ASP A 43 8.96 -1.90 -20.80
C ASP A 43 9.30 -0.40 -20.82
N PRO A 44 10.03 0.10 -19.80
CA PRO A 44 10.38 -0.63 -18.58
C PRO A 44 9.16 -0.99 -17.74
N ALA A 45 9.25 -2.07 -16.95
CA ALA A 45 8.15 -2.48 -16.08
C ALA A 45 7.91 -1.42 -15.00
N MET A 46 6.73 -0.81 -14.99
CA MET A 46 6.37 0.26 -14.05
C MET A 46 4.97 0.06 -13.50
N VAL A 47 4.86 0.28 -12.19
CA VAL A 47 3.59 0.30 -11.47
C VAL A 47 3.48 1.63 -10.71
N TYR A 48 2.27 1.98 -10.28
CA TYR A 48 2.05 3.18 -9.49
C TYR A 48 1.19 2.88 -8.27
N VAL A 49 1.31 3.73 -7.27
CA VAL A 49 0.37 3.85 -6.16
C VAL A 49 -0.03 5.32 -6.03
N SER A 50 -1.30 5.57 -5.79
CA SER A 50 -1.81 6.92 -5.53
C SER A 50 -2.03 7.09 -4.04
N VAL A 51 -1.22 7.96 -3.41
CA VAL A 51 -1.26 8.21 -1.97
C VAL A 51 -1.59 9.68 -1.71
N ARG A 52 -2.69 9.93 -1.01
CA ARG A 52 -3.10 11.28 -0.65
C ARG A 52 -2.12 11.90 0.35
N LYS A 53 -1.92 13.22 0.24
CA LYS A 53 -1.03 13.98 1.13
C LYS A 53 -1.40 13.91 2.62
N ASN A 54 -2.66 13.65 2.93
CA ASN A 54 -3.14 13.53 4.31
C ASN A 54 -2.92 12.13 4.92
N ARG A 55 -2.43 11.16 4.13
CA ARG A 55 -2.10 9.83 4.66
C ARG A 55 -0.78 9.90 5.43
N TYR A 56 -0.72 9.20 6.57
CA TYR A 56 0.47 9.18 7.41
C TYR A 56 1.74 8.73 6.67
N SER A 57 1.65 7.76 5.77
CA SER A 57 2.78 7.25 5.00
C SER A 57 3.35 8.25 3.99
N HIS A 58 2.61 9.29 3.63
CA HIS A 58 3.01 10.21 2.56
C HIS A 58 4.37 10.85 2.82
N HIS A 59 4.63 11.31 4.05
CA HIS A 59 5.91 11.93 4.40
C HIS A 59 7.09 10.94 4.33
N MET A 60 6.85 9.66 4.68
CA MET A 60 7.88 8.62 4.57
C MET A 60 8.23 8.34 3.10
N LEU A 61 7.23 8.30 2.24
CA LEU A 61 7.41 8.12 0.80
C LEU A 61 8.17 9.29 0.16
N GLU A 62 7.88 10.52 0.57
CA GLU A 62 8.63 11.70 0.10
C GLU A 62 10.08 11.70 0.60
N GLU A 63 10.30 11.30 1.84
CA GLU A 63 11.63 11.29 2.45
C GLU A 63 12.57 10.26 1.81
N THR A 64 12.09 9.03 1.60
CA THR A 64 12.93 7.91 1.17
C THR A 64 12.81 7.58 -0.32
N GLY A 65 11.67 7.88 -0.94
CA GLY A 65 11.39 7.48 -2.32
C GLY A 65 11.26 5.97 -2.54
N GLU A 66 11.05 5.21 -1.47
CA GLU A 66 11.01 3.75 -1.49
C GLU A 66 9.72 3.22 -0.89
N PHE A 67 9.21 2.13 -1.46
CA PHE A 67 8.10 1.37 -0.88
C PHE A 67 8.04 -0.03 -1.48
N TYR A 68 7.36 -0.93 -0.78
CA TYR A 68 6.94 -2.22 -1.32
C TYR A 68 5.43 -2.25 -1.52
N ILE A 69 5.02 -2.84 -2.63
CA ILE A 69 3.64 -3.28 -2.84
C ILE A 69 3.59 -4.75 -2.46
N ASN A 70 2.82 -5.08 -1.44
CA ASN A 70 2.65 -6.45 -0.96
C ASN A 70 1.28 -6.95 -1.37
N LEU A 71 1.25 -8.03 -2.16
CA LEU A 71 0.00 -8.61 -2.62
C LEU A 71 -0.73 -9.29 -1.47
N THR A 72 -2.04 -9.20 -1.48
CA THR A 72 -2.91 -9.68 -0.41
C THR A 72 -3.45 -11.08 -0.69
N THR A 73 -3.80 -11.79 0.37
CA THR A 73 -4.43 -13.10 0.35
C THR A 73 -5.67 -13.09 1.24
N GLU A 74 -6.44 -14.17 1.22
CA GLU A 74 -7.56 -14.35 2.16
C GLU A 74 -7.09 -14.24 3.62
N ALA A 75 -5.94 -14.82 3.96
CA ALA A 75 -5.38 -14.73 5.31
C ALA A 75 -5.04 -13.30 5.73
N LEU A 76 -4.79 -12.41 4.78
CA LEU A 76 -4.49 -11.00 5.02
C LEU A 76 -5.72 -10.09 4.92
N ALA A 77 -6.93 -10.62 4.77
CA ALA A 77 -8.14 -9.82 4.56
C ALA A 77 -8.41 -8.87 5.73
N PHE A 78 -8.31 -9.33 6.97
CA PHE A 78 -8.46 -8.49 8.16
C PHE A 78 -7.40 -7.37 8.19
N ALA A 79 -6.14 -7.73 7.98
CA ALA A 79 -5.04 -6.76 7.97
C ALA A 79 -5.22 -5.69 6.89
N THR A 80 -5.72 -6.09 5.71
CA THR A 80 -5.99 -5.20 4.59
C THR A 80 -7.08 -4.19 4.93
N ASP A 81 -8.17 -4.62 5.53
CA ASP A 81 -9.24 -3.73 5.99
C ASP A 81 -8.74 -2.80 7.10
N TYR A 82 -8.11 -3.34 8.11
CA TYR A 82 -7.59 -2.59 9.26
C TYR A 82 -6.62 -1.48 8.83
N CYS A 83 -5.65 -1.79 7.97
CA CYS A 83 -4.67 -0.82 7.49
C CYS A 83 -5.27 0.27 6.59
N GLY A 84 -6.45 0.04 6.03
CA GLY A 84 -7.20 1.03 5.26
C GLY A 84 -7.98 2.01 6.14
N VAL A 85 -8.36 1.60 7.35
CA VAL A 85 -9.22 2.37 8.27
C VAL A 85 -8.40 3.13 9.32
N LYS A 86 -7.34 2.52 9.86
CA LYS A 86 -6.52 3.09 10.94
C LYS A 86 -5.33 3.90 10.39
N SER A 87 -4.90 4.92 11.15
CA SER A 87 -3.75 5.74 10.82
C SER A 87 -2.50 5.31 11.58
N GLY A 88 -1.35 5.28 10.91
CA GLY A 88 -0.05 5.08 11.55
C GLY A 88 0.37 6.21 12.49
N LYS A 89 -0.34 7.34 12.45
CA LYS A 89 -0.16 8.44 13.40
C LYS A 89 -0.53 8.06 14.82
N ASP A 90 -1.54 7.20 14.97
CA ASP A 90 -2.11 6.86 16.27
C ASP A 90 -1.58 5.54 16.84
N LEU A 91 -1.00 4.68 15.99
CA LEU A 91 -0.54 3.35 16.38
C LEU A 91 0.47 2.75 15.40
N ASN A 92 1.25 1.79 15.87
CA ASN A 92 2.11 0.97 15.03
C ASN A 92 1.30 -0.20 14.45
N LYS A 93 0.96 -0.11 13.17
CA LYS A 93 0.12 -1.11 12.51
C LYS A 93 0.76 -2.49 12.43
N PHE A 94 2.09 -2.57 12.24
CA PHE A 94 2.78 -3.85 12.22
C PHE A 94 2.62 -4.62 13.53
N GLU A 95 2.78 -3.94 14.66
CA GLU A 95 2.62 -4.55 15.98
C GLU A 95 1.16 -4.89 16.28
N GLU A 96 0.27 -3.95 15.99
CA GLU A 96 -1.16 -4.07 16.33
C GLU A 96 -1.85 -5.26 15.67
N ILE A 97 -1.53 -5.55 14.42
CA ILE A 97 -2.13 -6.65 13.65
C ILE A 97 -1.17 -7.80 13.40
N HIS A 98 -0.04 -7.83 14.11
CA HIS A 98 0.94 -8.91 14.08
C HIS A 98 1.51 -9.20 12.68
N LEU A 99 1.71 -8.17 11.87
CA LEU A 99 2.47 -8.28 10.62
C LEU A 99 3.97 -8.21 10.93
N THR A 100 4.74 -9.01 10.22
CA THR A 100 6.19 -9.08 10.42
C THR A 100 6.90 -8.28 9.33
N PRO A 101 7.62 -7.19 9.68
CA PRO A 101 8.47 -6.50 8.73
C PRO A 101 9.69 -7.36 8.41
N GLU A 102 10.01 -7.49 7.13
CA GLU A 102 11.16 -8.24 6.65
C GLU A 102 11.94 -7.38 5.67
N MET A 103 13.22 -7.13 5.95
CA MET A 103 14.04 -6.32 5.05
C MET A 103 14.40 -7.12 3.80
N GLY A 104 14.24 -6.48 2.65
CA GLY A 104 14.60 -7.02 1.35
C GLY A 104 15.74 -6.22 0.72
N MET A 105 15.59 -5.89 -0.55
CA MET A 105 16.61 -5.15 -1.32
C MET A 105 16.58 -3.63 -1.07
N LEU A 106 15.48 -3.08 -0.57
CA LEU A 106 15.37 -1.65 -0.27
C LEU A 106 15.99 -1.33 1.09
N SER A 107 16.49 -0.09 1.24
CA SER A 107 17.22 0.33 2.44
C SER A 107 16.30 0.71 3.60
N TRP A 108 15.14 1.28 3.32
CA TRP A 108 14.27 1.89 4.32
C TRP A 108 12.89 1.25 4.44
N ALA A 109 12.37 0.71 3.35
CA ALA A 109 11.05 0.10 3.32
C ALA A 109 11.13 -1.41 3.58
N PRO A 110 10.33 -1.96 4.52
CA PRO A 110 10.25 -3.40 4.74
C PRO A 110 9.22 -4.04 3.80
N MET A 111 9.43 -5.32 3.50
CA MET A 111 8.38 -6.22 3.00
C MET A 111 7.49 -6.65 4.17
N ILE A 112 6.32 -7.17 3.84
CA ILE A 112 5.46 -7.88 4.78
C ILE A 112 5.70 -9.37 4.59
N LYS A 113 6.28 -10.03 5.59
CA LYS A 113 6.67 -11.45 5.52
C LYS A 113 5.51 -12.37 5.15
N GLU A 114 4.31 -12.06 5.62
CA GLU A 114 3.09 -12.84 5.38
C GLU A 114 2.55 -12.69 3.95
N SER A 115 3.04 -11.73 3.16
CA SER A 115 2.64 -11.56 1.77
C SER A 115 3.38 -12.53 0.85
N PRO A 116 2.68 -13.16 -0.11
CA PRO A 116 3.31 -14.11 -1.01
C PRO A 116 4.18 -13.45 -2.09
N VAL A 117 3.91 -12.18 -2.42
CA VAL A 117 4.63 -11.42 -3.45
C VAL A 117 4.80 -10.00 -3.00
N CYS A 118 6.04 -9.52 -2.98
CA CYS A 118 6.42 -8.16 -2.62
C CYS A 118 7.15 -7.52 -3.81
N ILE A 119 6.63 -6.41 -4.29
CA ILE A 119 7.16 -5.66 -5.46
C ILE A 119 7.84 -4.40 -4.94
N ALA A 120 9.15 -4.26 -5.26
CA ALA A 120 9.96 -3.09 -4.91
C ALA A 120 9.83 -1.98 -5.95
#